data_75bbea39e9e4692b8d5bde1c5f0ff3fc
#
_entry.id   75bbea39e9e4692b8d5bde1c5f0ff3fc
#
_cell.length_a   1.000
_cell.length_b   1.000
_cell.length_c   1.000
_cell.angle_alpha   90.00
_cell.angle_beta   90.00
_cell.angle_gamma   90.00
#
_symmetry.space_group_name_H-M   'P 1'
#
loop_
_entity.id
_entity.type
_entity.pdbx_description
1 polymer ?
#
loop_
_entity_poly.entity_id
_entity_poly.type
_entity_poly.pdbx_seq_one_letter_code
_entity_poly.pdbx_strand_id
1 'polypeptide(L)'
;MKVTPIKTHKITKKDKDIFKILDRYLPKLLEKSVIAVTSKIIAICEGRVVRKDLATKDELTKQEAEWYLPRHLSKYDFCISIKHNTFTASAGVDESNGNGYYVLWPKDPQKSANVIRLHLKQRFNLKNIGVIITDSKTTPLRWGVTGVALAHSGFSALNSYIGKPDVFGRLLKAEKLNVADTLATAAVGVMGEGNEQTPLAIIEDLPFVKFHDRNPTEKEIASLSISIEDDLYTPLLRSVKWKKGKGGK
;
A
#
# COMPACT_ATOMS: atom_id res chain seq x y z
N MET A 1 -11.45 12.20 12.22
CA MET A 1 -11.01 11.63 10.92
C MET A 1 -12.25 11.35 10.09
N LYS A 2 -12.33 11.89 8.89
CA LYS A 2 -13.38 11.67 7.88
C LYS A 2 -12.75 11.00 6.68
N VAL A 3 -13.35 9.94 6.14
CA VAL A 3 -12.86 9.21 4.96
C VAL A 3 -13.96 9.17 3.92
N THR A 4 -13.68 9.67 2.73
CA THR A 4 -14.65 9.79 1.64
C THR A 4 -14.16 9.02 0.42
N PRO A 5 -14.80 7.90 0.04
CA PRO A 5 -14.44 7.15 -1.16
C PRO A 5 -14.84 7.93 -2.43
N ILE A 6 -14.04 7.82 -3.48
CA ILE A 6 -14.25 8.51 -4.75
C ILE A 6 -14.51 7.47 -5.84
N LYS A 7 -15.71 7.51 -6.38
CA LYS A 7 -16.11 6.63 -7.49
C LYS A 7 -15.51 7.11 -8.80
N THR A 8 -15.03 6.14 -9.62
CA THR A 8 -14.46 6.41 -10.94
C THR A 8 -15.19 5.61 -12.02
N HIS A 9 -14.84 5.80 -13.28
CA HIS A 9 -15.20 4.84 -14.32
C HIS A 9 -14.45 3.51 -14.12
N LYS A 10 -14.81 2.47 -14.85
CA LYS A 10 -14.07 1.19 -14.90
C LYS A 10 -12.70 1.42 -15.51
N ILE A 11 -11.66 1.50 -14.68
CA ILE A 11 -10.28 1.72 -15.15
C ILE A 11 -9.76 0.44 -15.78
N THR A 12 -9.19 0.57 -16.97
CA THR A 12 -8.72 -0.53 -17.81
C THR A 12 -7.35 -0.21 -18.40
N LYS A 13 -6.71 -1.16 -19.10
CA LYS A 13 -5.44 -0.94 -19.80
C LYS A 13 -5.45 0.18 -20.86
N LYS A 14 -6.62 0.76 -21.18
CA LYS A 14 -6.73 1.94 -22.04
C LYS A 14 -6.37 3.22 -21.30
N ASP A 15 -6.49 3.19 -19.98
CA ASP A 15 -6.14 4.29 -19.09
C ASP A 15 -4.64 4.23 -18.80
N LYS A 16 -3.85 5.09 -19.46
CA LYS A 16 -2.38 5.09 -19.41
C LYS A 16 -1.80 6.23 -18.58
N ASP A 17 -2.65 7.00 -17.93
CA ASP A 17 -2.24 8.21 -17.24
C ASP A 17 -3.04 8.38 -15.94
N ILE A 18 -2.38 8.11 -14.82
CA ILE A 18 -2.98 8.25 -13.49
C ILE A 18 -3.37 9.70 -13.20
N PHE A 19 -2.63 10.69 -13.71
CA PHE A 19 -2.93 12.10 -13.45
C PHE A 19 -4.25 12.52 -14.07
N LYS A 20 -4.58 12.04 -15.28
CA LYS A 20 -5.89 12.29 -15.90
C LYS A 20 -7.04 11.71 -15.07
N ILE A 21 -6.85 10.57 -14.43
CA ILE A 21 -7.84 9.98 -13.52
C ILE A 21 -8.00 10.87 -12.29
N LEU A 22 -6.91 11.24 -11.65
CA LEU A 22 -6.93 12.12 -10.47
C LEU A 22 -7.58 13.47 -10.79
N ASP A 23 -7.22 14.04 -11.94
CA ASP A 23 -7.74 15.33 -12.40
C ASP A 23 -9.24 15.30 -12.69
N ARG A 24 -9.73 14.19 -13.20
CA ARG A 24 -11.14 14.04 -13.54
C ARG A 24 -12.03 13.81 -12.33
N TYR A 25 -11.55 13.08 -11.32
CA TYR A 25 -12.42 12.58 -10.26
C TYR A 25 -12.22 13.24 -8.90
N LEU A 26 -11.03 13.77 -8.61
CA LEU A 26 -10.82 14.43 -7.32
C LEU A 26 -11.49 15.81 -7.31
N PRO A 27 -12.36 16.06 -6.30
CA PRO A 27 -12.91 17.39 -6.05
C PRO A 27 -11.82 18.34 -5.54
N LYS A 28 -12.17 19.57 -5.21
CA LYS A 28 -11.27 20.50 -4.50
C LYS A 28 -10.80 19.86 -3.19
N LEU A 29 -9.49 19.76 -3.02
CA LEU A 29 -8.86 19.21 -1.82
C LEU A 29 -8.57 20.31 -0.80
N LEU A 30 -8.53 19.92 0.48
CA LEU A 30 -8.18 20.81 1.59
C LEU A 30 -6.75 20.58 2.04
N GLU A 31 -6.16 21.61 2.67
CA GLU A 31 -4.88 21.49 3.37
C GLU A 31 -4.94 20.35 4.41
N LYS A 32 -3.83 19.65 4.55
CA LYS A 32 -3.69 18.52 5.49
C LYS A 32 -4.67 17.36 5.23
N SER A 33 -5.07 17.16 3.97
CA SER A 33 -5.72 15.93 3.52
C SER A 33 -4.69 14.87 3.12
N VAL A 34 -5.08 13.60 3.21
CA VAL A 34 -4.32 12.48 2.64
C VAL A 34 -5.17 11.81 1.57
N ILE A 35 -4.59 11.60 0.39
CA ILE A 35 -5.24 10.91 -0.72
C ILE A 35 -4.75 9.48 -0.77
N ALA A 36 -5.68 8.54 -0.61
CA ALA A 36 -5.43 7.12 -0.81
C ALA A 36 -5.70 6.74 -2.26
N VAL A 37 -4.76 6.04 -2.86
CA VAL A 37 -4.84 5.55 -4.24
C VAL A 37 -4.52 4.06 -4.24
N THR A 38 -5.43 3.20 -4.73
CA THR A 38 -5.11 1.76 -4.80
C THR A 38 -3.97 1.50 -5.78
N SER A 39 -3.08 0.61 -5.38
CA SER A 39 -1.94 0.15 -6.19
C SER A 39 -2.39 -0.33 -7.57
N LYS A 40 -3.55 -0.97 -7.64
CA LYS A 40 -4.11 -1.57 -8.84
C LYS A 40 -4.29 -0.56 -9.98
N ILE A 41 -4.87 0.62 -9.75
CA ILE A 41 -5.07 1.59 -10.84
C ILE A 41 -3.75 2.23 -11.30
N ILE A 42 -2.80 2.41 -10.41
CA ILE A 42 -1.45 2.88 -10.76
C ILE A 42 -0.77 1.85 -11.66
N ALA A 43 -0.78 0.58 -11.26
CA ALA A 43 -0.22 -0.52 -12.03
C ALA A 43 -0.84 -0.66 -13.43
N ILE A 44 -2.16 -0.51 -13.54
CA ILE A 44 -2.86 -0.52 -14.83
C ILE A 44 -2.36 0.63 -15.71
N CYS A 45 -2.25 1.84 -15.18
CA CYS A 45 -1.75 3.01 -15.92
C CYS A 45 -0.27 2.86 -16.34
N GLU A 46 0.54 2.19 -15.52
CA GLU A 46 1.94 1.86 -15.82
C GLU A 46 2.09 0.70 -16.83
N GLY A 47 0.98 0.04 -17.22
CA GLY A 47 1.04 -1.15 -18.07
C GLY A 47 1.54 -2.42 -17.36
N ARG A 48 1.56 -2.42 -16.01
CA ARG A 48 1.95 -3.57 -15.17
C ARG A 48 0.84 -4.62 -15.13
N VAL A 49 0.42 -5.07 -16.30
CA VAL A 49 -0.64 -6.08 -16.51
C VAL A 49 -0.14 -7.18 -17.43
N VAL A 50 -0.44 -8.43 -17.12
CA VAL A 50 -0.05 -9.60 -17.89
C VAL A 50 -1.31 -10.39 -18.28
N ARG A 51 -1.47 -10.74 -19.56
CA ARG A 51 -2.61 -11.57 -19.99
C ARG A 51 -2.51 -12.95 -19.33
N LYS A 52 -3.66 -13.48 -18.90
CA LYS A 52 -3.73 -14.78 -18.20
C LYS A 52 -3.33 -15.99 -19.07
N ASP A 53 -3.40 -15.84 -20.38
CA ASP A 53 -2.97 -16.88 -21.35
C ASP A 53 -1.45 -16.89 -21.59
N LEU A 54 -0.71 -15.87 -21.14
CA LEU A 54 0.74 -15.75 -21.34
C LEU A 54 1.58 -16.18 -20.14
N ALA A 55 1.00 -16.24 -18.95
CA ALA A 55 1.70 -16.65 -17.73
C ALA A 55 0.71 -17.15 -16.68
N THR A 56 1.17 -18.02 -15.80
CA THR A 56 0.44 -18.44 -14.62
C THR A 56 0.67 -17.48 -13.46
N LYS A 57 -0.26 -17.44 -12.52
CA LYS A 57 -0.11 -16.64 -11.30
C LYS A 57 1.13 -17.03 -10.49
N ASP A 58 1.49 -18.32 -10.49
CA ASP A 58 2.67 -18.83 -9.79
C ASP A 58 3.98 -18.37 -10.40
N GLU A 59 4.07 -18.36 -11.75
CA GLU A 59 5.24 -17.84 -12.45
C GLU A 59 5.44 -16.35 -12.15
N LEU A 60 4.36 -15.57 -12.20
CA LEU A 60 4.40 -14.16 -11.87
C LEU A 60 4.73 -13.93 -10.39
N THR A 61 4.18 -14.74 -9.48
CA THR A 61 4.53 -14.67 -8.06
C THR A 61 6.03 -14.91 -7.82
N LYS A 62 6.62 -15.93 -8.45
CA LYS A 62 8.06 -16.22 -8.36
C LYS A 62 8.92 -15.11 -8.96
N GLN A 63 8.43 -14.47 -10.00
CA GLN A 63 9.11 -13.34 -10.64
C GLN A 63 9.07 -12.07 -9.76
N GLU A 64 7.92 -11.78 -9.15
CA GLU A 64 7.67 -10.55 -8.43
C GLU A 64 8.10 -10.61 -6.95
N ALA A 65 8.04 -11.78 -6.30
CA ALA A 65 8.41 -11.94 -4.90
C ALA A 65 9.92 -11.80 -4.66
N GLU A 66 10.30 -11.26 -3.53
CA GLU A 66 11.64 -11.40 -2.97
C GLU A 66 11.83 -12.79 -2.35
N TRP A 67 10.82 -13.21 -1.58
CA TRP A 67 10.73 -14.54 -0.97
C TRP A 67 9.31 -15.07 -1.11
N TYR A 68 9.17 -16.39 -1.29
CA TYR A 68 7.86 -17.04 -1.37
C TYR A 68 7.88 -18.45 -0.78
N LEU A 69 6.71 -18.90 -0.36
CA LEU A 69 6.44 -20.30 -0.03
C LEU A 69 5.64 -20.92 -1.17
N PRO A 70 5.94 -22.18 -1.56
CA PRO A 70 5.16 -22.89 -2.58
C PRO A 70 3.67 -22.96 -2.23
N ARG A 71 2.82 -22.83 -3.24
CA ARG A 71 1.36 -22.83 -3.12
C ARG A 71 0.81 -23.99 -2.32
N HIS A 72 1.33 -25.21 -2.51
CA HIS A 72 0.86 -26.43 -1.83
C HIS A 72 1.02 -26.39 -0.30
N LEU A 73 1.78 -25.45 0.26
CA LEU A 73 1.89 -25.26 1.71
C LEU A 73 0.75 -24.43 2.28
N SER A 74 -0.08 -23.83 1.44
CA SER A 74 -1.25 -23.07 1.86
C SER A 74 -2.54 -23.87 1.64
N LYS A 75 -3.39 -23.95 2.66
CA LYS A 75 -4.70 -24.60 2.58
C LYS A 75 -5.61 -23.98 1.50
N TYR A 76 -5.46 -22.69 1.22
CA TYR A 76 -6.30 -21.93 0.29
C TYR A 76 -5.66 -21.73 -1.07
N ASP A 77 -4.62 -22.48 -1.39
CA ASP A 77 -3.98 -22.47 -2.69
C ASP A 77 -3.41 -21.09 -3.10
N PHE A 78 -2.85 -20.36 -2.13
CA PHE A 78 -2.12 -19.11 -2.33
C PHE A 78 -0.63 -19.28 -2.06
N CYS A 79 0.22 -18.62 -2.85
CA CYS A 79 1.62 -18.44 -2.50
C CYS A 79 1.74 -17.36 -1.42
N ILE A 80 2.21 -17.74 -0.23
CA ILE A 80 2.63 -16.76 0.79
C ILE A 80 3.95 -16.16 0.32
N SER A 81 4.11 -14.86 0.40
CA SER A 81 5.27 -14.17 -0.15
C SER A 81 5.66 -12.93 0.65
N ILE A 82 6.89 -12.49 0.43
CA ILE A 82 7.42 -11.21 0.91
C ILE A 82 7.83 -10.39 -0.30
N LYS A 83 7.36 -9.17 -0.39
CA LYS A 83 7.71 -8.20 -1.42
C LYS A 83 7.65 -6.78 -0.84
N HIS A 84 8.66 -5.95 -1.15
CA HIS A 84 8.82 -4.62 -0.57
C HIS A 84 8.62 -4.62 0.95
N ASN A 85 9.26 -5.59 1.62
CA ASN A 85 9.16 -5.82 3.05
C ASN A 85 7.71 -5.97 3.57
N THR A 86 6.79 -6.40 2.71
CA THR A 86 5.39 -6.66 3.05
C THR A 86 5.09 -8.14 2.92
N PHE A 87 4.51 -8.70 3.97
CA PHE A 87 3.99 -10.06 3.97
C PHE A 87 2.64 -10.08 3.25
N THR A 88 2.58 -10.75 2.10
CA THR A 88 1.39 -10.70 1.21
C THR A 88 1.17 -12.01 0.47
N ALA A 89 -0.04 -12.19 -0.03
CA ALA A 89 -0.37 -13.30 -0.91
C ALA A 89 0.12 -13.03 -2.34
N SER A 90 0.74 -14.04 -2.96
CA SER A 90 1.11 -14.03 -4.39
C SER A 90 1.90 -12.80 -4.85
N ALA A 91 2.72 -12.22 -3.99
CA ALA A 91 3.54 -11.02 -4.26
C ALA A 91 2.72 -9.82 -4.81
N GLY A 92 1.46 -9.71 -4.40
CA GLY A 92 0.54 -8.68 -4.90
C GLY A 92 0.06 -8.91 -6.34
N VAL A 93 0.25 -10.11 -6.90
CA VAL A 93 -0.32 -10.49 -8.20
C VAL A 93 -1.81 -10.76 -8.02
N ASP A 94 -2.63 -9.85 -8.51
CA ASP A 94 -4.08 -9.93 -8.40
C ASP A 94 -4.73 -10.22 -9.76
N GLU A 95 -5.86 -10.92 -9.73
CA GLU A 95 -6.68 -11.22 -10.89
C GLU A 95 -8.09 -10.64 -10.80
N SER A 96 -8.48 -10.21 -9.60
CA SER A 96 -9.79 -9.60 -9.36
C SER A 96 -9.89 -8.28 -10.14
N ASN A 97 -11.05 -8.05 -10.79
CA ASN A 97 -11.31 -6.88 -11.62
C ASN A 97 -10.27 -6.66 -12.75
N GLY A 98 -9.44 -7.65 -13.08
CA GLY A 98 -8.36 -7.58 -14.07
C GLY A 98 -8.82 -7.77 -15.53
N ASN A 99 -10.10 -8.12 -15.78
CA ASN A 99 -10.68 -8.29 -17.12
C ASN A 99 -9.80 -9.14 -18.07
N GLY A 100 -9.42 -10.34 -17.63
CA GLY A 100 -8.55 -11.27 -18.39
C GLY A 100 -7.05 -11.03 -18.21
N TYR A 101 -6.66 -10.13 -17.31
CA TYR A 101 -5.27 -9.85 -16.95
C TYR A 101 -4.99 -10.13 -15.48
N TYR A 102 -3.76 -10.51 -15.18
CA TYR A 102 -3.17 -10.31 -13.88
C TYR A 102 -2.68 -8.88 -13.76
N VAL A 103 -2.95 -8.23 -12.65
CA VAL A 103 -2.43 -6.91 -12.30
C VAL A 103 -1.34 -7.09 -11.26
N LEU A 104 -0.16 -6.55 -11.54
CA LEU A 104 0.99 -6.58 -10.63
C LEU A 104 0.99 -5.35 -9.75
N TRP A 105 1.88 -5.26 -8.75
CA TRP A 105 2.12 -4.00 -8.07
C TRP A 105 2.82 -2.99 -9.00
N PRO A 106 2.66 -1.67 -8.75
CA PRO A 106 3.43 -0.64 -9.43
C PRO A 106 4.93 -0.95 -9.38
N LYS A 107 5.66 -0.55 -10.40
CA LYS A 107 7.11 -0.81 -10.48
C LYS A 107 7.87 -0.19 -9.31
N ASP A 108 7.49 1.02 -8.94
CA ASP A 108 8.06 1.78 -7.83
C ASP A 108 6.92 2.55 -7.12
N PRO A 109 6.26 1.93 -6.12
CA PRO A 109 5.17 2.58 -5.40
C PRO A 109 5.60 3.89 -4.72
N GLN A 110 6.84 3.97 -4.22
CA GLN A 110 7.32 5.17 -3.53
C GLN A 110 7.49 6.35 -4.50
N LYS A 111 8.04 6.11 -5.68
CA LYS A 111 8.12 7.11 -6.74
C LYS A 111 6.72 7.57 -7.16
N SER A 112 5.78 6.64 -7.31
CA SER A 112 4.38 6.95 -7.67
C SER A 112 3.72 7.82 -6.61
N ALA A 113 3.88 7.52 -5.31
CA ALA A 113 3.38 8.36 -4.22
C ALA A 113 3.97 9.79 -4.28
N ASN A 114 5.27 9.90 -4.51
CA ASN A 114 5.97 11.18 -4.57
C ASN A 114 5.50 12.07 -5.73
N VAL A 115 5.37 11.50 -6.94
CA VAL A 115 4.96 12.29 -8.12
C VAL A 115 3.47 12.64 -8.07
N ILE A 116 2.62 11.76 -7.55
CA ILE A 116 1.20 12.04 -7.33
C ILE A 116 1.06 13.19 -6.32
N ARG A 117 1.79 13.16 -5.20
CA ARG A 117 1.75 14.24 -4.22
C ARG A 117 2.15 15.59 -4.84
N LEU A 118 3.23 15.62 -5.60
CA LEU A 118 3.67 16.86 -6.27
C LEU A 118 2.62 17.39 -7.24
N HIS A 119 2.01 16.52 -8.03
CA HIS A 119 0.93 16.88 -8.96
C HIS A 119 -0.27 17.49 -8.21
N LEU A 120 -0.75 16.83 -7.15
CA LEU A 120 -1.88 17.31 -6.36
C LEU A 120 -1.57 18.63 -5.64
N LYS A 121 -0.35 18.77 -5.11
CA LYS A 121 0.12 20.00 -4.48
C LYS A 121 0.04 21.18 -5.47
N GLN A 122 0.54 21.00 -6.69
CA GLN A 122 0.52 22.04 -7.72
C GLN A 122 -0.90 22.34 -8.20
N ARG A 123 -1.67 21.30 -8.50
CA ARG A 123 -3.04 21.45 -9.02
C ARG A 123 -3.97 22.21 -8.09
N PHE A 124 -3.91 21.92 -6.80
CA PHE A 124 -4.81 22.49 -5.80
C PHE A 124 -4.18 23.65 -5.01
N ASN A 125 -2.94 24.04 -5.36
CA ASN A 125 -2.18 25.09 -4.67
C ASN A 125 -2.11 24.85 -3.15
N LEU A 126 -1.76 23.61 -2.74
CA LEU A 126 -1.65 23.19 -1.35
C LEU A 126 -0.19 23.17 -0.89
N LYS A 127 0.04 23.47 0.38
CA LYS A 127 1.35 23.32 1.01
C LYS A 127 1.53 21.91 1.59
N ASN A 128 0.54 21.44 2.34
CA ASN A 128 0.59 20.18 3.07
C ASN A 128 -0.49 19.23 2.55
N ILE A 129 -0.09 18.29 1.73
CA ILE A 129 -0.94 17.19 1.26
C ILE A 129 -0.18 15.88 1.36
N GLY A 130 -0.86 14.83 1.83
CA GLY A 130 -0.33 13.48 1.88
C GLY A 130 -0.88 12.60 0.76
N VAL A 131 -0.11 11.59 0.37
CA VAL A 131 -0.55 10.52 -0.52
C VAL A 131 -0.13 9.19 0.08
N ILE A 132 -1.01 8.20 0.02
CA ILE A 132 -0.70 6.79 0.30
C ILE A 132 -1.09 5.93 -0.89
N ILE A 133 -0.23 4.99 -1.25
CA ILE A 133 -0.55 3.93 -2.19
C ILE A 133 -0.97 2.73 -1.37
N THR A 134 -2.21 2.28 -1.56
CA THR A 134 -2.80 1.22 -0.75
C THR A 134 -2.91 -0.09 -1.48
N ASP A 135 -2.81 -1.17 -0.73
CA ASP A 135 -3.24 -2.50 -1.13
C ASP A 135 -3.90 -3.19 0.07
N SER A 136 -4.37 -4.42 -0.12
CA SER A 136 -4.98 -5.24 0.91
C SER A 136 -4.05 -6.36 1.34
N LYS A 137 -4.01 -6.64 2.64
CA LYS A 137 -3.26 -7.77 3.19
C LYS A 137 -4.12 -8.57 4.17
N THR A 138 -3.82 -9.86 4.28
CA THR A 138 -4.32 -10.72 5.35
C THR A 138 -3.46 -10.59 6.59
N THR A 139 -4.02 -10.88 7.76
CA THR A 139 -3.31 -10.97 9.03
C THR A 139 -3.48 -12.37 9.60
N PRO A 140 -2.42 -13.04 10.10
CA PRO A 140 -2.54 -14.34 10.74
C PRO A 140 -3.63 -14.37 11.83
N LEU A 141 -4.34 -15.50 11.93
CA LEU A 141 -5.41 -15.73 12.92
C LEU A 141 -6.61 -14.78 12.80
N ARG A 142 -6.78 -14.07 11.70
CA ARG A 142 -7.95 -13.22 11.42
C ARG A 142 -8.50 -13.52 10.02
N TRP A 143 -9.80 -13.59 9.92
CA TRP A 143 -10.50 -13.59 8.63
C TRP A 143 -10.59 -12.19 8.05
N GLY A 144 -10.58 -12.13 6.71
CA GLY A 144 -10.68 -10.89 5.98
C GLY A 144 -9.33 -10.23 5.67
N VAL A 145 -9.41 -9.11 5.00
CA VAL A 145 -8.26 -8.29 4.63
C VAL A 145 -8.34 -6.91 5.29
N THR A 146 -7.21 -6.28 5.46
CA THR A 146 -7.09 -4.88 5.90
C THR A 146 -6.19 -4.13 4.94
N GLY A 147 -6.31 -2.82 4.90
CA GLY A 147 -5.43 -2.00 4.11
C GLY A 147 -3.98 -2.03 4.60
N VAL A 148 -3.05 -1.91 3.68
CA VAL A 148 -1.62 -1.72 3.91
C VAL A 148 -1.11 -0.59 3.03
N ALA A 149 -0.20 0.22 3.55
CA ALA A 149 0.46 1.26 2.78
C ALA A 149 1.70 0.69 2.09
N LEU A 150 1.68 0.56 0.76
CA LEU A 150 2.86 0.19 -0.02
C LEU A 150 3.87 1.35 -0.10
N ALA A 151 3.38 2.58 -0.04
CA ALA A 151 4.17 3.79 -0.03
C ALA A 151 3.38 4.97 0.53
N HIS A 152 4.09 6.01 0.96
CA HIS A 152 3.50 7.25 1.45
C HIS A 152 4.33 8.46 1.03
N SER A 153 3.72 9.65 1.00
CA SER A 153 4.44 10.91 0.76
C SER A 153 3.74 12.08 1.43
N GLY A 154 4.51 13.07 1.91
CA GLY A 154 4.00 14.31 2.48
C GLY A 154 3.62 14.25 3.96
N PHE A 155 3.86 13.14 4.65
CA PHE A 155 3.64 13.01 6.09
C PHE A 155 4.52 11.92 6.70
N SER A 156 4.65 11.89 8.04
CA SER A 156 5.39 10.86 8.77
C SER A 156 4.59 9.56 8.82
N ALA A 157 5.18 8.44 8.35
CA ALA A 157 4.56 7.11 8.40
C ALA A 157 4.39 6.57 9.81
N LEU A 158 5.27 7.00 10.74
CA LEU A 158 5.28 6.54 12.13
C LEU A 158 5.21 7.71 13.10
N ASN A 159 4.46 7.53 14.19
CA ASN A 159 4.55 8.36 15.39
C ASN A 159 5.21 7.55 16.50
N SER A 160 6.42 7.93 16.92
CA SER A 160 7.13 7.28 18.02
C SER A 160 6.65 7.82 19.38
N TYR A 161 6.40 6.90 20.30
CA TYR A 161 6.15 7.16 21.72
C TYR A 161 7.32 6.73 22.59
N ILE A 162 8.39 6.21 22.00
CA ILE A 162 9.59 5.80 22.74
C ILE A 162 10.16 6.98 23.53
N GLY A 163 10.42 6.76 24.83
CA GLY A 163 10.91 7.78 25.74
C GLY A 163 9.84 8.75 26.25
N LYS A 164 8.58 8.61 25.86
CA LYS A 164 7.46 9.36 26.45
C LYS A 164 6.88 8.60 27.63
N PRO A 165 6.36 9.30 28.66
CA PRO A 165 5.69 8.64 29.78
C PRO A 165 4.32 8.09 29.35
N ASP A 166 3.93 6.96 29.95
CA ASP A 166 2.53 6.53 29.99
C ASP A 166 1.74 7.36 31.02
N VAL A 167 0.45 7.04 31.21
CA VAL A 167 -0.42 7.76 32.13
C VAL A 167 0.03 7.70 33.62
N PHE A 168 0.93 6.78 33.96
CA PHE A 168 1.50 6.61 35.31
C PHE A 168 2.97 7.04 35.39
N GLY A 169 3.51 7.68 34.36
CA GLY A 169 4.88 8.20 34.33
C GLY A 169 5.94 7.19 33.90
N ARG A 170 5.60 5.93 33.57
CA ARG A 170 6.54 4.92 33.07
C ARG A 170 6.93 5.24 31.61
N LEU A 171 8.23 5.28 31.34
CA LEU A 171 8.72 5.54 29.99
C LEU A 171 8.45 4.35 29.04
N LEU A 172 7.81 4.64 27.92
CA LEU A 172 7.52 3.69 26.84
C LEU A 172 8.82 3.33 26.11
N LYS A 173 9.02 2.04 25.80
CA LYS A 173 10.30 1.52 25.26
C LYS A 173 10.26 1.15 23.79
N ALA A 174 9.10 0.75 23.27
CA ALA A 174 8.99 0.20 21.91
C ALA A 174 7.82 0.76 21.09
N GLU A 175 6.92 1.50 21.71
CA GLU A 175 5.62 1.84 21.13
C GLU A 175 5.76 2.87 20.00
N LYS A 176 5.28 2.49 18.82
CA LYS A 176 5.14 3.34 17.63
C LYS A 176 3.75 3.12 17.03
N LEU A 177 3.06 4.21 16.69
CA LEU A 177 1.84 4.13 15.89
C LEU A 177 2.23 4.10 14.42
N ASN A 178 1.81 3.06 13.70
CA ASN A 178 1.92 3.00 12.24
C ASN A 178 0.79 3.83 11.61
N VAL A 179 1.08 5.10 11.36
CA VAL A 179 0.13 6.06 10.78
C VAL A 179 -0.22 5.68 9.34
N ALA A 180 0.76 5.24 8.55
CA ALA A 180 0.54 4.89 7.15
C ALA A 180 -0.44 3.74 7.00
N ASP A 181 -0.25 2.61 7.72
CA ASP A 181 -1.17 1.47 7.65
C ASP A 181 -2.52 1.76 8.30
N THR A 182 -2.57 2.61 9.34
CA THR A 182 -3.82 3.05 9.95
C THR A 182 -4.69 3.79 8.92
N LEU A 183 -4.10 4.73 8.18
CA LEU A 183 -4.80 5.48 7.13
C LEU A 183 -5.15 4.59 5.94
N ALA A 184 -4.27 3.68 5.53
CA ALA A 184 -4.52 2.73 4.47
C ALA A 184 -5.71 1.81 4.81
N THR A 185 -5.78 1.30 6.05
CA THR A 185 -6.88 0.47 6.52
C THR A 185 -8.20 1.24 6.53
N ALA A 186 -8.21 2.48 7.02
CA ALA A 186 -9.40 3.32 7.02
C ALA A 186 -9.90 3.61 5.58
N ALA A 187 -8.97 3.89 4.65
CA ALA A 187 -9.28 4.11 3.25
C ALA A 187 -9.86 2.85 2.58
N VAL A 188 -9.17 1.71 2.69
CA VAL A 188 -9.60 0.44 2.09
C VAL A 188 -10.97 0.02 2.61
N GLY A 189 -11.26 0.24 3.90
CA GLY A 189 -12.56 -0.06 4.50
C GLY A 189 -13.74 0.65 3.83
N VAL A 190 -13.56 1.87 3.31
CA VAL A 190 -14.62 2.61 2.59
C VAL A 190 -14.51 2.47 1.07
N MET A 191 -13.32 2.15 0.54
CA MET A 191 -13.12 1.89 -0.88
C MET A 191 -13.72 0.56 -1.31
N GLY A 192 -13.81 -0.41 -0.38
CA GLY A 192 -14.35 -1.75 -0.64
C GLY A 192 -13.36 -2.67 -1.34
N GLU A 193 -13.72 -3.96 -1.39
CA GLU A 193 -12.91 -5.05 -1.95
C GLU A 193 -13.57 -5.70 -3.19
N GLY A 194 -14.74 -5.26 -3.58
CA GLY A 194 -15.56 -5.89 -4.61
C GLY A 194 -15.63 -5.09 -5.92
N ASN A 195 -16.82 -4.61 -6.26
CA ASN A 195 -17.12 -3.92 -7.51
C ASN A 195 -17.60 -2.47 -7.30
N GLU A 196 -17.27 -1.86 -6.19
CA GLU A 196 -17.70 -0.52 -5.78
C GLU A 196 -17.21 0.57 -6.75
N GLN A 197 -16.11 0.32 -7.47
CA GLN A 197 -15.44 1.26 -8.38
C GLN A 197 -14.95 2.53 -7.67
N THR A 198 -14.47 2.40 -6.45
CA THR A 198 -13.98 3.48 -5.59
C THR A 198 -12.48 3.31 -5.30
N PRO A 199 -11.59 3.41 -6.33
CA PRO A 199 -10.16 3.16 -6.17
C PRO A 199 -9.39 4.32 -5.54
N LEU A 200 -10.08 5.37 -5.12
CA LEU A 200 -9.54 6.56 -4.48
C LEU A 200 -10.33 6.88 -3.21
N ALA A 201 -9.65 7.43 -2.20
CA ALA A 201 -10.32 8.02 -1.06
C ALA A 201 -9.61 9.30 -0.59
N ILE A 202 -10.38 10.24 -0.03
CA ILE A 202 -9.89 11.44 0.63
C ILE A 202 -10.03 11.25 2.14
N ILE A 203 -8.95 11.51 2.88
CA ILE A 203 -8.90 11.38 4.33
C ILE A 203 -8.60 12.76 4.92
N GLU A 204 -9.48 13.24 5.78
CA GLU A 204 -9.48 14.58 6.37
C GLU A 204 -9.58 14.49 7.90
N ASP A 205 -9.41 15.61 8.60
CA ASP A 205 -9.47 15.73 10.07
C ASP A 205 -8.49 14.77 10.76
N LEU A 206 -7.20 15.00 10.52
CA LEU A 206 -6.10 14.12 10.88
C LEU A 206 -5.17 14.77 11.94
N PRO A 207 -5.62 15.00 13.20
CA PRO A 207 -4.82 15.71 14.22
C PRO A 207 -3.56 14.94 14.63
N PHE A 208 -3.53 13.61 14.43
CA PHE A 208 -2.38 12.75 14.76
C PHE A 208 -1.36 12.62 13.64
N VAL A 209 -1.63 13.18 12.44
CA VAL A 209 -0.74 13.11 11.28
C VAL A 209 0.21 14.31 11.27
N LYS A 210 1.50 14.04 11.17
CA LYS A 210 2.55 15.06 11.01
C LYS A 210 2.84 15.24 9.54
N PHE A 211 2.35 16.33 8.95
CA PHE A 211 2.56 16.67 7.55
C PHE A 211 3.93 17.32 7.31
N HIS A 212 4.47 17.09 6.12
CA HIS A 212 5.71 17.67 5.63
C HIS A 212 5.55 18.18 4.21
N ASP A 213 6.09 19.37 3.92
CA ASP A 213 6.09 19.91 2.55
C ASP A 213 7.23 19.35 1.69
N ARG A 214 7.52 18.07 1.84
CA ARG A 214 8.55 17.34 1.09
C ARG A 214 8.19 15.86 0.97
N ASN A 215 8.88 15.18 0.07
CA ASN A 215 8.87 13.72 0.02
C ASN A 215 9.59 13.14 1.25
N PRO A 216 9.26 11.91 1.66
CA PRO A 216 9.99 11.24 2.72
C PRO A 216 11.44 11.00 2.30
N THR A 217 12.35 11.07 3.26
CA THR A 217 13.75 10.68 3.07
C THR A 217 13.86 9.15 3.05
N GLU A 218 14.97 8.61 2.52
CA GLU A 218 15.25 7.17 2.55
C GLU A 218 15.21 6.61 3.98
N LYS A 219 15.72 7.35 4.95
CA LYS A 219 15.68 6.97 6.37
C LYS A 219 14.23 6.88 6.90
N GLU A 220 13.35 7.78 6.49
CA GLU A 220 11.93 7.75 6.89
C GLU A 220 11.20 6.58 6.22
N ILE A 221 11.49 6.29 4.95
CA ILE A 221 10.96 5.12 4.24
C ILE A 221 11.45 3.84 4.93
N ALA A 222 12.75 3.71 5.16
CA ALA A 222 13.34 2.54 5.81
C ALA A 222 12.82 2.34 7.25
N SER A 223 12.44 3.41 7.96
CA SER A 223 11.93 3.31 9.34
C SER A 223 10.60 2.58 9.46
N LEU A 224 9.83 2.45 8.38
CA LEU A 224 8.58 1.68 8.33
C LEU A 224 8.85 0.18 8.19
N SER A 225 10.01 -0.18 7.70
CA SER A 225 10.42 -1.57 7.47
C SER A 225 11.21 -2.13 8.66
N ILE A 226 11.08 -3.42 8.88
CA ILE A 226 11.88 -4.18 9.86
C ILE A 226 12.46 -5.41 9.18
N SER A 227 13.69 -5.80 9.52
CA SER A 227 14.28 -7.02 8.98
C SER A 227 13.60 -8.27 9.57
N ILE A 228 13.69 -9.41 8.86
CA ILE A 228 13.16 -10.68 9.41
C ILE A 228 13.85 -11.03 10.74
N GLU A 229 15.12 -10.66 10.90
CA GLU A 229 15.92 -10.93 12.09
C GLU A 229 15.46 -10.13 13.31
N ASP A 230 14.98 -8.90 13.09
CA ASP A 230 14.58 -7.98 14.16
C ASP A 230 13.07 -8.00 14.43
N ASP A 231 12.29 -8.72 13.60
CA ASP A 231 10.84 -8.80 13.72
C ASP A 231 10.41 -9.62 14.93
N LEU A 232 9.36 -9.20 15.64
CA LEU A 232 8.72 -9.97 16.71
C LEU A 232 8.33 -11.39 16.25
N TYR A 233 7.97 -11.55 14.98
CA TYR A 233 7.56 -12.81 14.38
C TYR A 233 8.72 -13.64 13.83
N THR A 234 9.97 -13.26 14.08
CA THR A 234 11.19 -14.00 13.66
C THR A 234 11.11 -15.50 13.88
N PRO A 235 10.66 -16.01 15.07
CA PRO A 235 10.56 -17.45 15.28
C PRO A 235 9.65 -18.16 14.28
N LEU A 236 8.54 -17.51 13.90
CA LEU A 236 7.60 -18.05 12.91
C LEU A 236 8.12 -17.87 11.49
N LEU A 237 8.65 -16.70 11.15
CA LEU A 237 9.17 -16.42 9.81
C LEU A 237 10.37 -17.30 9.45
N ARG A 238 11.20 -17.67 10.42
CA ARG A 238 12.37 -18.58 10.23
C ARG A 238 12.03 -20.06 10.34
N SER A 239 10.85 -20.44 10.83
CA SER A 239 10.44 -21.84 10.96
C SER A 239 10.16 -22.51 9.61
N VAL A 240 10.04 -21.74 8.53
CA VAL A 240 9.73 -22.23 7.18
C VAL A 240 10.89 -22.02 6.22
N LYS A 241 10.98 -22.88 5.19
CA LYS A 241 12.01 -22.79 4.16
C LYS A 241 11.54 -21.87 3.02
N TRP A 242 11.82 -20.59 3.14
CA TRP A 242 11.57 -19.62 2.08
C TRP A 242 12.37 -19.96 0.81
N LYS A 243 11.72 -19.81 -0.34
CA LYS A 243 12.36 -19.81 -1.66
C LYS A 243 12.60 -18.40 -2.12
N LYS A 244 13.77 -18.14 -2.69
CA LYS A 244 14.10 -16.83 -3.24
C LYS A 244 13.38 -16.64 -4.58
N GLY A 245 12.70 -15.51 -4.74
CA GLY A 245 12.13 -15.06 -6.00
C GLY A 245 13.09 -14.12 -6.74
N LYS A 246 12.60 -13.46 -7.80
CA LYS A 246 13.40 -12.51 -8.61
C LYS A 246 13.23 -11.05 -8.17
N GLY A 247 12.33 -10.75 -7.24
CA GLY A 247 12.11 -9.40 -6.71
C GLY A 247 11.58 -8.39 -7.73
N GLY A 248 10.91 -8.85 -8.80
CA GLY A 248 10.39 -7.97 -9.86
C GLY A 248 11.45 -7.40 -10.81
N LYS A 249 12.63 -8.04 -10.87
CA LYS A 249 13.74 -7.66 -11.78
C LYS A 249 13.61 -8.32 -13.13
#